data_1110c04b5def0097b5e11ee1d55113cc
#
_entry.id   1110c04b5def0097b5e11ee1d55113cc
#
_cell.length_a   1.000
_cell.length_b   1.000
_cell.length_c   1.000
_cell.angle_alpha   90.00
_cell.angle_beta   90.00
_cell.angle_gamma   90.00
#
_symmetry.space_group_name_H-M   'P 1'
#
loop_
_entity.id
_entity.type
_entity.pdbx_description
1 polymer ?
#
loop_
_entity_poly.entity_id
_entity_poly.type
_entity_poly.pdbx_seq_one_letter_code
_entity_poly.pdbx_strand_id
1 'polypeptide(L)'
;MCIRDRCIAAVSVGDGSAVVMKYKYKTYVVGCGGNYFSGSAVCDIINTLGSSNIDYIILPEDSEKSLSGVRRVKETYRISSAVTATDRIKDGFSFDSVVSLNGNSAEITDGKLKITVQDSRVYVSFGDSLSEISFGDVNDGSDAGLLICRGLTGYEKSDIILVSTDKTDIGDLPSQKVILTSQNGTVLFTLSHNGKMTYRRMA
;
A
#
# COMPACT_ATOMS: atom_id res chain seq x y z
N MET A 1 17.92 -18.44 -3.38
CA MET A 1 16.89 -17.60 -4.00
C MET A 1 16.23 -16.78 -2.90
N CYS A 2 16.37 -15.48 -2.91
CA CYS A 2 16.03 -14.63 -1.77
C CYS A 2 14.50 -14.54 -1.63
N ILE A 3 13.96 -14.89 -0.47
CA ILE A 3 12.52 -14.86 -0.12
C ILE A 3 11.94 -13.43 -0.19
N ARG A 4 12.78 -12.42 -0.45
CA ARG A 4 12.42 -11.00 -0.44
C ARG A 4 11.93 -10.43 -1.78
N ASP A 5 11.80 -11.26 -2.82
CA ASP A 5 11.50 -10.75 -4.17
C ASP A 5 10.01 -10.47 -4.41
N ARG A 6 9.14 -10.74 -3.44
CA ARG A 6 7.69 -10.57 -3.52
C ARG A 6 7.12 -10.32 -2.15
N CYS A 7 7.06 -9.08 -1.76
CA CYS A 7 6.52 -8.71 -0.46
C CYS A 7 5.67 -7.45 -0.53
N ILE A 8 4.73 -7.38 0.39
CA ILE A 8 3.85 -6.24 0.64
C ILE A 8 4.03 -5.89 2.11
N ALA A 9 4.53 -4.70 2.40
CA ALA A 9 4.65 -4.18 3.75
C ALA A 9 3.57 -3.12 3.99
N ALA A 10 2.63 -3.41 4.87
CA ALA A 10 1.70 -2.41 5.38
C ALA A 10 2.39 -1.64 6.50
N VAL A 11 2.70 -0.38 6.24
CA VAL A 11 3.49 0.46 7.14
C VAL A 11 2.57 1.10 8.18
N SER A 12 2.97 1.03 9.44
CA SER A 12 2.27 1.73 10.52
C SER A 12 2.59 3.22 10.44
N VAL A 13 1.61 4.01 10.02
CA VAL A 13 1.74 5.46 9.79
C VAL A 13 0.75 6.29 10.61
N GLY A 14 0.12 5.69 11.61
CA GLY A 14 -0.94 6.33 12.39
C GLY A 14 -2.22 6.54 11.58
N ASP A 15 -2.71 7.77 11.52
CA ASP A 15 -3.94 8.11 10.77
C ASP A 15 -3.65 8.26 9.27
N GLY A 16 -3.56 7.16 8.58
CA GLY A 16 -3.30 7.12 7.15
C GLY A 16 -3.00 5.71 6.66
N SER A 17 -2.67 5.59 5.39
CA SER A 17 -2.27 4.31 4.80
C SER A 17 -1.00 4.49 3.98
N ALA A 18 -0.05 3.60 4.19
CA ALA A 18 1.13 3.49 3.37
C ALA A 18 1.50 2.02 3.20
N VAL A 19 1.73 1.62 1.98
CA VAL A 19 2.11 0.26 1.63
C VAL A 19 3.35 0.29 0.75
N VAL A 20 4.37 -0.46 1.13
CA VAL A 20 5.58 -0.63 0.32
C VAL A 20 5.57 -2.04 -0.24
N MET A 21 5.67 -2.15 -1.55
CA MET A 21 5.73 -3.44 -2.23
C MET A 21 7.07 -3.60 -2.92
N LYS A 22 7.61 -4.79 -2.88
CA LYS A 22 8.78 -5.18 -3.68
C LYS A 22 8.44 -6.36 -4.56
N TYR A 23 8.73 -6.22 -5.84
CA TYR A 23 8.62 -7.28 -6.81
C TYR A 23 9.88 -7.34 -7.66
N LYS A 24 10.61 -8.44 -7.57
CA LYS A 24 11.95 -8.58 -8.18
C LYS A 24 12.87 -7.45 -7.70
N TYR A 25 13.27 -6.58 -8.62
CA TYR A 25 14.17 -5.44 -8.35
C TYR A 25 13.42 -4.12 -8.21
N LYS A 26 12.09 -4.11 -8.44
CA LYS A 26 11.28 -2.90 -8.42
C LYS A 26 10.60 -2.69 -7.09
N THR A 27 10.51 -1.42 -6.72
CA THR A 27 9.85 -0.94 -5.51
C THR A 27 8.67 -0.06 -5.86
N TYR A 28 7.53 -0.37 -5.26
CA TYR A 28 6.27 0.34 -5.42
C TYR A 28 5.84 0.87 -4.06
N VAL A 29 5.43 2.12 -4.00
CA VAL A 29 4.86 2.74 -2.80
C VAL A 29 3.43 3.12 -3.10
N VAL A 30 2.48 2.66 -2.30
CA VAL A 30 1.05 2.96 -2.46
C VAL A 30 0.59 3.79 -1.28
N GLY A 31 0.17 5.01 -1.54
CA GLY A 31 -0.07 6.01 -0.51
C GLY A 31 1.20 6.39 0.26
N CYS A 32 1.13 7.46 1.00
CA CYS A 32 2.20 7.88 1.90
C CYS A 32 1.60 8.76 2.99
N GLY A 33 0.55 8.24 3.62
CA GLY A 33 -0.29 8.96 4.56
C GLY A 33 0.31 9.13 5.94
N GLY A 34 -0.51 9.67 6.83
CA GLY A 34 -0.14 9.97 8.21
C GLY A 34 0.32 11.40 8.39
N ASN A 35 1.61 11.64 8.47
CA ASN A 35 2.23 12.96 8.57
C ASN A 35 3.64 12.94 7.95
N TYR A 36 4.35 14.07 8.02
CA TYR A 36 5.72 14.14 7.49
C TYR A 36 6.65 13.05 8.09
N PHE A 37 6.54 12.78 9.38
CA PHE A 37 7.36 11.76 10.06
C PHE A 37 6.98 10.34 9.63
N SER A 38 5.75 10.11 9.23
CA SER A 38 5.32 8.82 8.65
C SER A 38 6.06 8.48 7.37
N GLY A 39 6.48 9.49 6.60
CA GLY A 39 7.37 9.31 5.46
C GLY A 39 8.72 8.70 5.85
N SER A 40 9.24 8.96 7.06
CA SER A 40 10.45 8.29 7.57
C SER A 40 10.22 6.80 7.78
N ALA A 41 9.09 6.40 8.36
CA ALA A 41 8.75 4.99 8.51
C ALA A 41 8.68 4.26 7.15
N VAL A 42 8.12 4.92 6.13
CA VAL A 42 8.12 4.38 4.76
C VAL A 42 9.56 4.23 4.23
N CYS A 43 10.42 5.23 4.45
CA CYS A 43 11.84 5.18 4.07
C CYS A 43 12.58 4.03 4.76
N ASP A 44 12.34 3.81 6.04
CA ASP A 44 12.97 2.72 6.82
C ASP A 44 12.57 1.35 6.27
N ILE A 45 11.31 1.18 5.88
CA ILE A 45 10.85 -0.06 5.25
C ILE A 45 11.49 -0.26 3.87
N ILE A 46 11.56 0.78 3.03
CA ILE A 46 12.23 0.71 1.72
C ILE A 46 13.69 0.27 1.90
N ASN A 47 14.39 0.87 2.86
CA ASN A 47 15.77 0.51 3.20
C ASN A 47 15.88 -0.94 3.69
N THR A 48 14.99 -1.37 4.59
CA THR A 48 14.96 -2.75 5.13
C THR A 48 14.71 -3.79 4.03
N LEU A 49 13.94 -3.43 3.00
CA LEU A 49 13.72 -4.26 1.81
C LEU A 49 14.90 -4.22 0.83
N GLY A 50 15.94 -3.44 1.13
CA GLY A 50 17.16 -3.33 0.31
C GLY A 50 16.91 -2.63 -1.03
N SER A 51 16.11 -1.57 -1.03
CA SER A 51 15.82 -0.77 -2.22
C SER A 51 16.51 0.59 -2.14
N SER A 52 17.08 1.04 -3.24
CA SER A 52 17.79 2.32 -3.35
C SER A 52 17.00 3.40 -4.08
N ASN A 53 15.91 3.02 -4.74
CA ASN A 53 15.01 3.91 -5.48
C ASN A 53 13.57 3.41 -5.40
N ILE A 54 12.64 4.25 -5.82
CA ILE A 54 11.22 3.92 -5.97
C ILE A 54 10.91 3.94 -7.47
N ASP A 55 10.50 2.81 -8.02
CA ASP A 55 10.11 2.73 -9.43
C ASP A 55 8.76 3.38 -9.67
N TYR A 56 7.80 3.14 -8.77
CA TYR A 56 6.48 3.73 -8.84
C TYR A 56 6.00 4.20 -7.46
N ILE A 57 5.49 5.44 -7.39
CA ILE A 57 4.64 5.90 -6.31
C ILE A 57 3.20 6.01 -6.82
N ILE A 58 2.26 5.44 -6.09
CA ILE A 58 0.84 5.40 -6.45
C ILE A 58 0.07 6.16 -5.38
N LEU A 59 -0.55 7.27 -5.76
CA LEU A 59 -1.26 8.20 -4.90
C LEU A 59 -2.73 8.25 -5.34
N PRO A 60 -3.55 7.28 -4.91
CA PRO A 60 -4.91 7.10 -5.41
C PRO A 60 -5.91 8.10 -4.81
N GLU A 61 -5.50 8.88 -3.82
CA GLU A 61 -6.29 9.92 -3.17
C GLU A 61 -5.58 11.28 -3.18
N ASP A 62 -6.35 12.35 -3.35
CA ASP A 62 -5.91 13.73 -3.19
C ASP A 62 -6.34 14.26 -1.80
N SER A 63 -5.89 13.61 -0.75
CA SER A 63 -6.12 14.04 0.63
C SER A 63 -4.78 14.37 1.31
N GLU A 64 -4.80 15.34 2.19
CA GLU A 64 -3.60 15.69 2.97
C GLU A 64 -3.09 14.49 3.76
N LYS A 65 -4.01 13.68 4.30
CA LYS A 65 -3.69 12.44 5.02
C LYS A 65 -3.01 11.38 4.16
N SER A 66 -3.22 11.38 2.84
CA SER A 66 -2.60 10.43 1.92
C SER A 66 -1.28 10.94 1.35
N LEU A 67 -1.03 12.24 1.41
CA LEU A 67 0.09 12.89 0.74
C LEU A 67 1.17 13.40 1.69
N SER A 68 0.88 13.54 2.98
CA SER A 68 1.75 14.24 3.93
C SER A 68 3.16 13.66 4.05
N GLY A 69 3.33 12.36 3.88
CA GLY A 69 4.64 11.70 3.91
C GLY A 69 5.42 11.74 2.59
N VAL A 70 4.77 12.09 1.46
CA VAL A 70 5.38 12.04 0.12
C VAL A 70 6.62 12.93 0.03
N ARG A 71 6.56 14.12 0.63
CA ARG A 71 7.68 15.06 0.64
C ARG A 71 8.92 14.41 1.25
N ARG A 72 8.79 13.78 2.41
CA ARG A 72 9.89 13.12 3.10
C ARG A 72 10.48 11.96 2.29
N VAL A 73 9.62 11.16 1.67
CA VAL A 73 10.05 10.05 0.82
C VAL A 73 10.82 10.55 -0.40
N LYS A 74 10.34 11.64 -1.02
CA LYS A 74 10.98 12.27 -2.17
C LYS A 74 12.34 12.92 -1.85
N GLU A 75 12.49 13.48 -0.64
CA GLU A 75 13.77 14.00 -0.17
C GLU A 75 14.83 12.89 0.02
N THR A 76 14.38 11.65 0.24
CA THR A 76 15.27 10.51 0.56
C THR A 76 15.52 9.62 -0.65
N TYR A 77 14.51 9.42 -1.50
CA TYR A 77 14.58 8.49 -2.63
C TYR A 77 14.22 9.18 -3.95
N ARG A 78 14.92 8.77 -5.01
CA ARG A 78 14.47 9.09 -6.37
C ARG A 78 13.21 8.28 -6.68
N ILE A 79 12.20 8.95 -7.25
CA ILE A 79 10.95 8.34 -7.70
C ILE A 79 10.90 8.44 -9.23
N SER A 80 10.90 7.30 -9.91
CA SER A 80 10.96 7.25 -11.37
C SER A 80 9.61 7.58 -12.01
N SER A 81 8.52 7.06 -11.44
CA SER A 81 7.18 7.26 -12.00
C SER A 81 6.14 7.45 -10.90
N ALA A 82 5.14 8.27 -11.17
CA ALA A 82 4.00 8.47 -10.29
C ALA A 82 2.68 8.18 -11.00
N VAL A 83 1.74 7.54 -10.28
CA VAL A 83 0.33 7.47 -10.65
C VAL A 83 -0.44 8.27 -9.60
N THR A 84 -1.15 9.29 -10.02
CA THR A 84 -1.82 10.25 -9.12
C THR A 84 -3.32 10.31 -9.39
N ALA A 85 -4.13 10.48 -8.35
CA ALA A 85 -5.57 10.61 -8.50
C ALA A 85 -5.96 11.82 -9.35
N THR A 86 -5.26 12.94 -9.18
CA THR A 86 -5.56 14.23 -9.84
C THR A 86 -4.29 14.93 -10.32
N ASP A 87 -4.46 15.87 -11.26
CA ASP A 87 -3.37 16.75 -11.71
C ASP A 87 -2.85 17.66 -10.60
N ARG A 88 -3.67 18.01 -9.61
CA ARG A 88 -3.27 18.80 -8.45
C ARG A 88 -2.12 18.14 -7.67
N ILE A 89 -2.13 16.81 -7.53
CA ILE A 89 -1.03 16.07 -6.90
C ILE A 89 0.24 16.21 -7.73
N LYS A 90 0.12 16.09 -9.05
CA LYS A 90 1.22 16.27 -9.99
C LYS A 90 1.86 17.65 -9.85
N ASP A 91 1.05 18.68 -9.77
CA ASP A 91 1.52 20.07 -9.67
C ASP A 91 2.20 20.38 -8.33
N GLY A 92 1.79 19.68 -7.26
CA GLY A 92 2.39 19.80 -5.92
C GLY A 92 3.73 19.06 -5.76
N PHE A 93 4.02 18.09 -6.63
CA PHE A 93 5.24 17.29 -6.57
C PHE A 93 5.82 17.07 -7.98
N SER A 94 7.08 17.45 -8.22
CA SER A 94 7.71 17.16 -9.49
C SER A 94 8.21 15.71 -9.53
N PHE A 95 7.76 14.91 -10.50
CA PHE A 95 8.19 13.55 -10.75
C PHE A 95 8.77 13.43 -12.18
N ASP A 96 9.59 12.42 -12.43
CA ASP A 96 10.19 12.21 -13.76
C ASP A 96 9.13 11.83 -14.81
N SER A 97 8.16 11.01 -14.40
CA SER A 97 7.01 10.60 -15.22
C SER A 97 5.75 10.55 -14.36
N VAL A 98 4.64 11.06 -14.87
CA VAL A 98 3.36 11.09 -14.13
C VAL A 98 2.21 10.67 -15.03
N VAL A 99 1.35 9.82 -14.48
CA VAL A 99 0.03 9.50 -15.02
C VAL A 99 -1.02 9.97 -14.01
N SER A 100 -1.84 10.93 -14.41
CA SER A 100 -2.97 11.40 -13.60
C SER A 100 -4.23 10.68 -14.01
N LEU A 101 -4.95 10.12 -13.05
CA LEU A 101 -6.16 9.33 -13.30
C LEU A 101 -7.34 10.20 -13.72
N ASN A 102 -7.60 11.31 -13.01
CA ASN A 102 -8.73 12.22 -13.25
C ASN A 102 -10.07 11.47 -13.41
N GLY A 103 -10.33 10.50 -12.52
CA GLY A 103 -11.53 9.66 -12.53
C GLY A 103 -11.46 8.42 -13.44
N ASN A 104 -10.34 8.21 -14.15
CA ASN A 104 -10.10 7.00 -14.92
C ASN A 104 -9.32 5.95 -14.11
N SER A 105 -9.10 4.78 -14.68
CA SER A 105 -8.21 3.76 -14.12
C SER A 105 -6.84 3.76 -14.81
N ALA A 106 -5.82 3.28 -14.09
CA ALA A 106 -4.50 3.00 -14.65
C ALA A 106 -4.06 1.59 -14.32
N GLU A 107 -3.25 1.02 -15.19
CA GLU A 107 -2.70 -0.32 -15.03
C GLU A 107 -1.18 -0.30 -15.18
N ILE A 108 -0.49 -0.95 -14.24
CA ILE A 108 0.95 -1.20 -14.29
C ILE A 108 1.14 -2.71 -14.37
N THR A 109 1.82 -3.19 -15.40
CA THR A 109 2.11 -4.61 -15.58
C THR A 109 3.61 -4.86 -15.58
N ASP A 110 4.07 -5.82 -14.78
CA ASP A 110 5.47 -6.30 -14.77
C ASP A 110 5.50 -7.83 -14.62
N GLY A 111 5.60 -8.52 -15.73
CA GLY A 111 5.55 -9.98 -15.75
C GLY A 111 4.23 -10.52 -15.18
N LYS A 112 4.29 -11.17 -14.01
CA LYS A 112 3.10 -11.71 -13.33
C LYS A 112 2.45 -10.72 -12.36
N LEU A 113 3.10 -9.60 -12.09
CA LEU A 113 2.53 -8.54 -11.27
C LEU A 113 1.67 -7.64 -12.15
N LYS A 114 0.44 -7.41 -11.71
CA LYS A 114 -0.47 -6.44 -12.28
C LYS A 114 -1.01 -5.57 -11.15
N ILE A 115 -0.89 -4.25 -11.30
CA ILE A 115 -1.43 -3.27 -10.36
C ILE A 115 -2.46 -2.44 -11.13
N THR A 116 -3.69 -2.45 -10.67
CA THR A 116 -4.77 -1.62 -11.22
C THR A 116 -5.17 -0.59 -10.17
N VAL A 117 -5.22 0.66 -10.57
CA VAL A 117 -5.62 1.79 -9.71
C VAL A 117 -6.95 2.34 -10.19
N GLN A 118 -7.94 2.35 -9.34
CA GLN A 118 -9.30 2.82 -9.66
C GLN A 118 -10.02 3.28 -8.38
N ASP A 119 -10.68 4.43 -8.42
CA ASP A 119 -11.59 4.92 -7.36
C ASP A 119 -11.03 4.83 -5.94
N SER A 120 -9.83 5.35 -5.72
CA SER A 120 -9.10 5.27 -4.43
C SER A 120 -8.76 3.86 -3.96
N ARG A 121 -8.89 2.85 -4.83
CA ARG A 121 -8.49 1.46 -4.58
C ARG A 121 -7.34 1.05 -5.49
N VAL A 122 -6.49 0.21 -4.94
CA VAL A 122 -5.37 -0.38 -5.67
C VAL A 122 -5.46 -1.88 -5.57
N TYR A 123 -5.68 -2.52 -6.69
CA TYR A 123 -5.73 -3.96 -6.82
C TYR A 123 -4.37 -4.47 -7.26
N VAL A 124 -3.81 -5.36 -6.50
CA VAL A 124 -2.50 -5.97 -6.79
C VAL A 124 -2.71 -7.45 -7.01
N SER A 125 -2.62 -7.90 -8.25
CA SER A 125 -2.67 -9.32 -8.57
C SER A 125 -1.28 -9.87 -8.89
N PHE A 126 -1.04 -11.06 -8.42
CA PHE A 126 0.18 -11.80 -8.63
C PHE A 126 -0.15 -13.25 -9.01
N GLY A 127 -0.20 -13.53 -10.31
CA GLY A 127 -0.80 -14.75 -10.82
C GLY A 127 -2.27 -14.81 -10.39
N ASP A 128 -2.65 -15.85 -9.66
CA ASP A 128 -4.03 -16.06 -9.19
C ASP A 128 -4.33 -15.38 -7.83
N SER A 129 -3.32 -14.79 -7.20
CA SER A 129 -3.48 -14.12 -5.90
C SER A 129 -3.88 -12.66 -6.11
N LEU A 130 -4.96 -12.23 -5.48
CA LEU A 130 -5.44 -10.85 -5.47
C LEU A 130 -5.26 -10.24 -4.07
N SER A 131 -4.69 -9.05 -4.02
CA SER A 131 -4.66 -8.18 -2.84
C SER A 131 -5.33 -6.86 -3.17
N GLU A 132 -6.09 -6.32 -2.25
CA GLU A 132 -6.74 -5.01 -2.38
C GLU A 132 -6.20 -4.06 -1.32
N ILE A 133 -5.87 -2.83 -1.73
CA ILE A 133 -5.47 -1.74 -0.86
C ILE A 133 -6.49 -0.62 -1.06
N SER A 134 -7.32 -0.38 -0.05
CA SER A 134 -8.33 0.67 -0.07
C SER A 134 -7.93 1.84 0.81
N PHE A 135 -8.08 3.05 0.30
CA PHE A 135 -7.80 4.30 1.02
C PHE A 135 -9.05 4.90 1.67
N GLY A 136 -10.23 4.40 1.35
CA GLY A 136 -11.50 4.73 2.00
C GLY A 136 -12.00 3.60 2.90
N ASP A 137 -13.18 3.81 3.47
CA ASP A 137 -13.91 2.73 4.13
C ASP A 137 -14.40 1.73 3.08
N VAL A 138 -14.29 0.45 3.38
CA VAL A 138 -14.76 -0.61 2.50
C VAL A 138 -16.20 -0.94 2.84
N ASN A 139 -17.11 -0.64 1.92
CA ASN A 139 -18.56 -0.87 2.10
C ASN A 139 -19.07 -2.13 1.40
N ASP A 140 -18.27 -2.67 0.48
CA ASP A 140 -18.61 -3.83 -0.35
C ASP A 140 -17.59 -4.95 -0.06
N GLY A 141 -18.08 -6.15 0.13
CA GLY A 141 -17.22 -7.30 0.42
C GLY A 141 -16.15 -7.50 -0.65
N SER A 142 -14.89 -7.47 -0.23
CA SER A 142 -13.75 -7.80 -1.10
C SER A 142 -13.50 -9.30 -1.05
N ASP A 143 -13.33 -9.93 -2.22
CA ASP A 143 -12.92 -11.33 -2.36
C ASP A 143 -11.38 -11.47 -2.45
N ALA A 144 -10.63 -10.43 -2.11
CA ALA A 144 -9.17 -10.46 -2.13
C ALA A 144 -8.60 -11.36 -1.02
N GLY A 145 -7.52 -12.08 -1.30
CA GLY A 145 -6.80 -12.87 -0.27
C GLY A 145 -6.19 -11.98 0.83
N LEU A 146 -5.84 -10.72 0.51
CA LEU A 146 -5.40 -9.71 1.46
C LEU A 146 -6.13 -8.41 1.18
N LEU A 147 -6.81 -7.88 2.18
CA LEU A 147 -7.37 -6.54 2.19
C LEU A 147 -6.58 -5.65 3.15
N ILE A 148 -6.12 -4.49 2.68
CA ILE A 148 -5.51 -3.43 3.50
C ILE A 148 -6.42 -2.22 3.40
N CYS A 149 -6.96 -1.74 4.51
CA CYS A 149 -7.91 -0.62 4.53
C CYS A 149 -7.75 0.24 5.78
N ARG A 150 -8.38 1.42 5.81
CA ARG A 150 -8.41 2.32 6.98
C ARG A 150 -9.54 2.01 7.94
N GLY A 151 -10.65 1.51 7.46
CA GLY A 151 -11.83 1.19 8.25
C GLY A 151 -12.65 0.09 7.60
N LEU A 152 -13.48 -0.56 8.39
CA LEU A 152 -14.37 -1.62 7.97
C LEU A 152 -15.80 -1.21 8.33
N THR A 153 -16.69 -1.31 7.37
CA THR A 153 -18.12 -0.98 7.54
C THR A 153 -19.07 -2.11 7.14
N GLY A 154 -18.53 -3.27 6.72
CA GLY A 154 -19.31 -4.39 6.22
C GLY A 154 -18.65 -5.75 6.46
N TYR A 155 -19.23 -6.78 5.85
CA TYR A 155 -18.69 -8.15 5.89
C TYR A 155 -17.76 -8.37 4.71
N GLU A 156 -16.47 -8.32 4.98
CA GLU A 156 -15.44 -8.65 4.00
C GLU A 156 -15.23 -10.17 3.94
N LYS A 157 -15.03 -10.66 2.72
CA LYS A 157 -14.76 -12.09 2.47
C LYS A 157 -13.27 -12.41 2.39
N SER A 158 -12.42 -11.40 2.54
CA SER A 158 -10.97 -11.54 2.44
C SER A 158 -10.40 -12.53 3.47
N ASP A 159 -9.38 -13.29 3.08
CA ASP A 159 -8.73 -14.27 3.96
C ASP A 159 -7.97 -13.58 5.09
N ILE A 160 -7.34 -12.44 4.80
CA ILE A 160 -6.62 -11.63 5.76
C ILE A 160 -7.05 -10.17 5.57
N ILE A 161 -7.41 -9.52 6.67
CA ILE A 161 -7.78 -8.12 6.70
C ILE A 161 -6.79 -7.38 7.59
N LEU A 162 -6.11 -6.39 7.03
CA LEU A 162 -5.26 -5.50 7.80
C LEU A 162 -5.90 -4.11 7.83
N VAL A 163 -6.16 -3.62 9.03
CA VAL A 163 -6.68 -2.27 9.23
C VAL A 163 -5.53 -1.34 9.63
N SER A 164 -5.25 -0.38 8.76
CA SER A 164 -4.28 0.67 8.99
C SER A 164 -4.94 1.82 9.75
N THR A 165 -4.89 1.77 11.07
CA THR A 165 -5.55 2.74 11.95
C THR A 165 -4.76 2.93 13.23
N ASP A 166 -4.93 4.09 13.88
CA ASP A 166 -4.50 4.37 15.24
C ASP A 166 -5.52 3.92 16.29
N LYS A 167 -6.75 3.55 15.86
CA LYS A 167 -7.79 3.03 16.74
C LYS A 167 -7.49 1.58 17.15
N THR A 168 -7.87 1.23 18.37
CA THR A 168 -7.68 -0.11 18.93
C THR A 168 -8.94 -0.96 18.87
N ASP A 169 -10.10 -0.34 18.64
CA ASP A 169 -11.40 -1.01 18.59
C ASP A 169 -12.03 -0.84 17.22
N ILE A 170 -12.30 -1.95 16.57
CA ILE A 170 -12.93 -2.04 15.23
C ILE A 170 -14.24 -2.81 15.27
N GLY A 171 -14.81 -3.06 16.47
CA GLY A 171 -16.06 -3.80 16.65
C GLY A 171 -15.92 -5.32 16.56
N ASP A 172 -17.05 -6.02 16.45
CA ASP A 172 -17.17 -7.49 16.49
C ASP A 172 -16.75 -8.16 15.17
N LEU A 173 -15.53 -7.93 14.70
CA LEU A 173 -15.01 -8.63 13.53
C LEU A 173 -14.42 -10.00 13.91
N PRO A 174 -14.45 -11.00 13.01
CA PRO A 174 -13.87 -12.31 13.28
C PRO A 174 -12.38 -12.17 13.61
N SER A 175 -12.02 -12.29 14.87
CA SER A 175 -10.70 -11.97 15.42
C SER A 175 -9.53 -12.72 14.77
N GLN A 176 -9.80 -13.82 14.09
CA GLN A 176 -8.77 -14.68 13.48
C GLN A 176 -8.20 -14.13 12.17
N LYS A 177 -8.91 -13.21 11.51
CA LYS A 177 -8.53 -12.68 10.18
C LYS A 177 -8.07 -11.22 10.22
N VAL A 178 -8.23 -10.51 11.33
CA VAL A 178 -8.00 -9.07 11.41
C VAL A 178 -6.69 -8.74 12.09
N ILE A 179 -5.88 -7.90 11.44
CA ILE A 179 -4.61 -7.41 11.96
C ILE A 179 -4.70 -5.88 12.03
N LEU A 180 -4.45 -5.31 13.22
CA LEU A 180 -4.42 -3.86 13.42
C LEU A 180 -2.97 -3.35 13.42
N THR A 181 -2.67 -2.34 12.62
CA THR A 181 -1.33 -1.72 12.66
C THR A 181 -1.07 -1.01 13.99
N SER A 182 -2.11 -0.47 14.65
CA SER A 182 -2.00 0.13 15.99
C SER A 182 -1.46 -0.83 17.06
N GLN A 183 -1.74 -2.13 16.91
CA GLN A 183 -1.31 -3.16 17.86
C GLN A 183 -0.07 -3.93 17.40
N ASN A 184 0.12 -4.03 16.10
CA ASN A 184 1.11 -4.90 15.49
C ASN A 184 2.30 -4.15 14.88
N GLY A 185 2.23 -2.82 14.77
CA GLY A 185 3.20 -2.04 14.04
C GLY A 185 3.15 -2.35 12.53
N THR A 186 4.28 -2.20 11.86
CA THR A 186 4.40 -2.56 10.44
C THR A 186 4.34 -4.06 10.24
N VAL A 187 3.55 -4.50 9.28
CA VAL A 187 3.36 -5.92 8.95
C VAL A 187 3.86 -6.21 7.53
N LEU A 188 4.76 -7.18 7.43
CA LEU A 188 5.31 -7.64 6.17
C LEU A 188 4.62 -8.94 5.73
N PHE A 189 3.97 -8.91 4.60
CA PHE A 189 3.43 -10.07 3.90
C PHE A 189 4.43 -10.55 2.84
N THR A 190 4.62 -11.84 2.75
CA THR A 190 5.47 -12.48 1.74
C THR A 190 4.62 -13.45 0.93
N LEU A 191 4.65 -13.30 -0.39
CA LEU A 191 3.95 -14.17 -1.32
C LEU A 191 4.91 -15.22 -1.87
N SER A 192 4.56 -16.48 -1.69
CA SER A 192 5.29 -17.62 -2.27
C SER A 192 4.91 -17.85 -3.73
N HIS A 193 5.67 -18.67 -4.43
CA HIS A 193 5.42 -19.01 -5.84
C HIS A 193 4.07 -19.75 -6.08
N ASN A 194 3.57 -20.46 -5.06
CA ASN A 194 2.31 -21.19 -5.09
C ASN A 194 1.11 -20.36 -4.57
N GLY A 195 1.25 -19.03 -4.48
CA GLY A 195 0.20 -18.14 -4.01
C GLY A 195 -0.01 -18.11 -2.49
N LYS A 196 0.70 -18.94 -1.72
CA LYS A 196 0.58 -18.93 -0.26
C LYS A 196 1.16 -17.66 0.31
N MET A 197 0.37 -16.96 1.10
CA MET A 197 0.77 -15.76 1.82
C MET A 197 1.19 -16.12 3.26
N THR A 198 2.28 -15.53 3.71
CA THR A 198 2.73 -15.57 5.10
C THR A 198 3.00 -14.16 5.57
N TYR A 199 2.82 -13.88 6.85
CA TYR A 199 3.09 -12.54 7.39
C TYR A 199 3.92 -12.60 8.67
N ARG A 200 4.62 -11.49 8.96
CA ARG A 200 5.34 -11.25 10.20
C ARG A 200 5.30 -9.78 10.58
N ARG A 201 5.41 -9.49 11.86
CA ARG A 201 5.65 -8.13 12.35
C ARG A 201 7.09 -7.72 12.04
N MET A 202 7.26 -6.45 11.71
CA MET A 202 8.57 -5.83 11.60
C MET A 202 8.83 -5.03 12.87
N ALA A 203 9.99 -5.22 13.46
CA ALA A 203 10.45 -4.48 14.62
C ALA A 203 10.82 -3.05 14.22
#